data_30ca93b594afdc0c5c37dcf8cef95b85
#
_entry.id   30ca93b594afdc0c5c37dcf8cef95b85
#
_cell.length_a   1.000
_cell.length_b   1.000
_cell.length_c   1.000
_cell.angle_alpha   90.00
_cell.angle_beta   90.00
_cell.angle_gamma   90.00
#
_symmetry.space_group_name_H-M   'P 1'
#
loop_
_entity.id
_entity.type
_entity.pdbx_description
1 polymer ?
#
loop_
_entity_poly.entity_id
_entity_poly.type
_entity_poly.pdbx_seq_one_letter_code
_entity_poly.pdbx_strand_id
1 'polypeptide(L)'
;TFSEFNSNIITSAMFMTALAPNLVIVALAKTMKIHISWLGWFTASVVPCLLLFILVPFVIYKMYPPEIKETPNAREWADKSLREMGPMKVSEKIMAGVFILTIVLWMMSNTLGIEASFVAFLAISLLLIFGVLTTKDLLSETGAWNVLIWLSILVFMAGELSEMGLIKWLSKSIASGLHGMNWVAVLAILMVIYFYAHYLFASATAHVTALYAPFVGVAISAGAPAMLAAMLLAFCSAIMASTTHYANGPASILASSGYVKQGEWWRMSFVLGLLYLVVFLTVAPLWMKVIGMW
;
A
#
# COMPACT_ATOMS: atom_id res chain seq x y z
N THR A 1 16.24 7.79 8.00
CA THR A 1 14.87 8.31 8.06
C THR A 1 14.20 8.30 6.69
N PHE A 2 14.70 9.06 5.67
CA PHE A 2 14.02 9.18 4.38
C PHE A 2 14.07 7.89 3.54
N SER A 3 15.20 7.18 3.51
CA SER A 3 15.31 5.85 2.88
C SER A 3 14.42 4.82 3.56
N GLU A 4 14.38 4.80 4.88
CA GLU A 4 13.51 3.95 5.67
C GLU A 4 12.04 4.20 5.35
N PHE A 5 11.62 5.47 5.32
CA PHE A 5 10.27 5.84 4.93
C PHE A 5 9.89 5.34 3.54
N ASN A 6 10.76 5.55 2.54
CA ASN A 6 10.47 5.09 1.19
C ASN A 6 10.53 3.56 1.05
N SER A 7 11.38 2.88 1.82
CA SER A 7 11.36 1.42 1.93
C SER A 7 10.04 0.91 2.50
N ASN A 8 9.50 1.59 3.53
CA ASN A 8 8.17 1.29 4.08
C ASN A 8 7.06 1.48 3.02
N ILE A 9 7.11 2.55 2.21
CA ILE A 9 6.17 2.77 1.12
C ILE A 9 6.22 1.65 0.07
N ILE A 10 7.41 1.20 -0.31
CA ILE A 10 7.59 0.12 -1.29
C ILE A 10 7.03 -1.20 -0.74
N THR A 11 7.31 -1.54 0.53
CA THR A 11 6.74 -2.74 1.17
C THR A 11 5.23 -2.63 1.33
N SER A 12 4.71 -1.44 1.57
CA SER A 12 3.26 -1.20 1.62
C SER A 12 2.58 -1.44 0.28
N ALA A 13 3.25 -1.17 -0.83
CA ALA A 13 2.77 -1.52 -2.17
C ALA A 13 2.90 -3.02 -2.46
N MET A 14 3.92 -3.69 -1.90
CA MET A 14 4.24 -5.08 -2.18
C MET A 14 3.25 -6.06 -1.57
N PHE A 15 2.70 -5.77 -0.39
CA PHE A 15 1.84 -6.69 0.34
C PHE A 15 0.43 -6.10 0.53
N MET A 16 -0.58 -6.86 0.13
CA MET A 16 -1.99 -6.48 0.23
C MET A 16 -2.40 -6.07 1.65
N THR A 17 -1.87 -6.75 2.65
CA THR A 17 -2.20 -6.54 4.08
C THR A 17 -1.28 -5.57 4.80
N ALA A 18 -0.34 -4.93 4.11
CA ALA A 18 0.63 -4.02 4.72
C ALA A 18 0.07 -2.61 4.99
N LEU A 19 -1.00 -2.22 4.30
CA LEU A 19 -1.58 -0.87 4.41
C LEU A 19 -3.10 -0.95 4.42
N ALA A 20 -3.76 -0.23 5.34
CA ALA A 20 -5.22 -0.19 5.43
C ALA A 20 -5.92 0.20 4.11
N PRO A 21 -5.49 1.23 3.36
CA PRO A 21 -6.03 1.53 2.04
C PRO A 21 -6.02 0.38 1.04
N ASN A 22 -5.07 -0.55 1.11
CA ASN A 22 -5.03 -1.71 0.21
C ASN A 22 -6.26 -2.62 0.41
N LEU A 23 -6.71 -2.80 1.65
CA LEU A 23 -7.91 -3.57 1.95
C LEU A 23 -9.19 -2.85 1.47
N VAL A 24 -9.22 -1.52 1.53
CA VAL A 24 -10.29 -0.70 0.92
C VAL A 24 -10.34 -0.95 -0.58
N ILE A 25 -9.19 -0.94 -1.24
CA ILE A 25 -9.06 -1.19 -2.68
C ILE A 25 -9.63 -2.56 -3.04
N VAL A 26 -9.27 -3.61 -2.29
CA VAL A 26 -9.78 -4.96 -2.54
C VAL A 26 -11.30 -5.01 -2.40
N ALA A 27 -11.86 -4.34 -1.38
CA ALA A 27 -13.31 -4.24 -1.18
C ALA A 27 -13.98 -3.49 -2.34
N LEU A 28 -13.43 -2.33 -2.76
CA LEU A 28 -13.96 -1.56 -3.89
C LEU A 28 -13.84 -2.31 -5.23
N ALA A 29 -12.72 -2.99 -5.48
CA ALA A 29 -12.54 -3.82 -6.66
C ALA A 29 -13.57 -4.96 -6.72
N LYS A 30 -13.88 -5.58 -5.58
CA LYS A 30 -14.92 -6.62 -5.46
C LYS A 30 -16.31 -6.10 -5.88
N THR A 31 -16.68 -4.85 -5.54
CA THR A 31 -17.94 -4.23 -6.01
C THR A 31 -17.98 -4.05 -7.52
N MET A 32 -16.83 -3.91 -8.16
CA MET A 32 -16.66 -3.82 -9.61
C MET A 32 -16.49 -5.19 -10.29
N LYS A 33 -16.69 -6.30 -9.53
CA LYS A 33 -16.50 -7.69 -9.97
C LYS A 33 -15.06 -8.05 -10.36
N ILE A 34 -14.08 -7.32 -9.78
CA ILE A 34 -12.64 -7.59 -9.94
C ILE A 34 -12.15 -8.27 -8.66
N HIS A 35 -11.72 -9.53 -8.77
CA HIS A 35 -11.28 -10.32 -7.62
C HIS A 35 -9.74 -10.27 -7.52
N ILE A 36 -9.25 -9.61 -6.49
CA ILE A 36 -7.82 -9.49 -6.20
C ILE A 36 -7.50 -10.40 -5.00
N SER A 37 -6.65 -11.41 -5.24
CA SER A 37 -6.19 -12.30 -4.17
C SER A 37 -4.89 -11.80 -3.54
N TRP A 38 -4.58 -12.27 -2.33
CA TRP A 38 -3.34 -11.91 -1.64
C TRP A 38 -2.09 -12.30 -2.46
N LEU A 39 -2.06 -13.55 -2.96
CA LEU A 39 -0.94 -14.04 -3.78
C LEU A 39 -0.89 -13.32 -5.13
N GLY A 40 -2.04 -13.05 -5.75
CA GLY A 40 -2.12 -12.27 -7.00
C GLY A 40 -1.57 -10.85 -6.83
N TRP A 41 -1.88 -10.19 -5.71
CA TRP A 41 -1.30 -8.89 -5.35
C TRP A 41 0.22 -8.98 -5.25
N PHE A 42 0.73 -9.91 -4.44
CA PHE A 42 2.16 -10.09 -4.22
C PHE A 42 2.91 -10.42 -5.52
N THR A 43 2.42 -11.37 -6.31
CA THR A 43 3.08 -11.75 -7.58
C THR A 43 3.11 -10.60 -8.59
N ALA A 44 2.07 -9.77 -8.64
CA ALA A 44 2.04 -8.61 -9.52
C ALA A 44 3.00 -7.49 -9.08
N SER A 45 3.19 -7.31 -7.78
CA SER A 45 3.97 -6.22 -7.19
C SER A 45 5.46 -6.53 -7.01
N VAL A 46 5.82 -7.80 -6.84
CA VAL A 46 7.17 -8.20 -6.38
C VAL A 46 8.29 -7.66 -7.26
N VAL A 47 8.18 -7.77 -8.58
CA VAL A 47 9.25 -7.35 -9.50
C VAL A 47 9.41 -5.82 -9.54
N PRO A 48 8.35 -5.01 -9.77
CA PRO A 48 8.49 -3.55 -9.73
C PRO A 48 8.94 -3.04 -8.36
N CYS A 49 8.47 -3.65 -7.26
CA CYS A 49 8.89 -3.25 -5.90
C CYS A 49 10.36 -3.61 -5.62
N LEU A 50 10.84 -4.78 -6.00
CA LEU A 50 12.26 -5.15 -5.85
C LEU A 50 13.18 -4.22 -6.65
N LEU A 51 12.78 -3.85 -7.86
CA LEU A 51 13.52 -2.85 -8.64
C LEU A 51 13.59 -1.51 -7.90
N LEU A 52 12.48 -1.06 -7.34
CA LEU A 52 12.43 0.19 -6.55
C LEU A 52 13.26 0.10 -5.26
N PHE A 53 13.34 -1.06 -4.60
CA PHE A 53 14.21 -1.28 -3.44
C PHE A 53 15.69 -1.03 -3.74
N ILE A 54 16.10 -1.28 -4.98
CA ILE A 54 17.48 -1.03 -5.42
C ILE A 54 17.64 0.44 -5.84
N LEU A 55 16.71 0.96 -6.63
CA LEU A 55 16.83 2.29 -7.24
C LEU A 55 16.63 3.42 -6.22
N VAL A 56 15.65 3.30 -5.33
CA VAL A 56 15.26 4.40 -4.43
C VAL A 56 16.35 4.77 -3.44
N PRO A 57 17.00 3.85 -2.70
CA PRO A 57 18.12 4.21 -1.84
C PRO A 57 19.27 4.86 -2.59
N PHE A 58 19.55 4.40 -3.80
CA PHE A 58 20.62 4.97 -4.64
C PHE A 58 20.30 6.42 -5.07
N VAL A 59 19.05 6.68 -5.48
CA VAL A 59 18.60 8.04 -5.84
C VAL A 59 18.66 8.96 -4.62
N ILE A 60 18.15 8.47 -3.46
CA ILE A 60 18.20 9.23 -2.21
C ILE A 60 19.64 9.55 -1.83
N TYR A 61 20.55 8.58 -1.88
CA TYR A 61 21.96 8.80 -1.56
C TYR A 61 22.61 9.85 -2.46
N LYS A 62 22.26 9.89 -3.75
CA LYS A 62 22.79 10.91 -4.66
C LYS A 62 22.19 12.29 -4.44
N MET A 63 20.90 12.37 -4.12
CA MET A 63 20.19 13.64 -3.97
C MET A 63 20.38 14.26 -2.58
N TYR A 64 20.47 13.41 -1.57
CA TYR A 64 20.57 13.81 -0.15
C TYR A 64 21.59 12.92 0.57
N PRO A 65 22.88 13.11 0.29
CA PRO A 65 23.93 12.29 0.89
C PRO A 65 23.94 12.44 2.41
N PRO A 66 24.17 11.35 3.17
CA PRO A 66 24.22 11.42 4.62
C PRO A 66 25.45 12.24 5.08
N GLU A 67 25.26 13.05 6.12
CA GLU A 67 26.37 13.78 6.78
C GLU A 67 27.30 12.79 7.49
N ILE A 68 26.73 11.79 8.16
CA ILE A 68 27.46 10.70 8.85
C ILE A 68 27.60 9.54 7.87
N LYS A 69 28.81 9.28 7.41
CA LYS A 69 29.11 8.21 6.45
C LYS A 69 29.58 6.93 7.12
N GLU A 70 30.13 7.01 8.31
CA GLU A 70 30.65 5.87 9.05
C GLU A 70 30.05 5.84 10.46
N THR A 71 29.66 4.66 10.90
CA THR A 71 29.12 4.40 12.23
C THR A 71 29.96 3.32 12.92
N PRO A 72 31.20 3.63 13.32
CA PRO A 72 32.16 2.61 13.82
C PRO A 72 31.62 1.84 15.03
N ASN A 73 30.83 2.48 15.87
CA ASN A 73 30.28 1.88 17.10
C ASN A 73 28.92 1.16 16.89
N ALA A 74 28.39 1.12 15.68
CA ALA A 74 27.05 0.52 15.43
C ALA A 74 27.01 -0.98 15.80
N ARG A 75 28.09 -1.72 15.51
CA ARG A 75 28.18 -3.14 15.84
C ARG A 75 28.25 -3.35 17.35
N GLU A 76 29.07 -2.60 18.05
CA GLU A 76 29.21 -2.70 19.52
C GLU A 76 27.88 -2.33 20.21
N TRP A 77 27.22 -1.29 19.73
CA TRP A 77 25.91 -0.89 20.22
C TRP A 77 24.86 -1.99 19.98
N ALA A 78 24.83 -2.60 18.80
CA ALA A 78 23.91 -3.68 18.47
C ALA A 78 24.16 -4.93 19.35
N ASP A 79 25.42 -5.32 19.51
CA ASP A 79 25.79 -6.47 20.36
C ASP A 79 25.44 -6.23 21.83
N LYS A 80 25.62 -4.98 22.32
CA LYS A 80 25.21 -4.61 23.67
C LYS A 80 23.69 -4.66 23.82
N SER A 81 22.95 -4.07 22.89
CA SER A 81 21.48 -4.08 22.91
C SER A 81 20.92 -5.52 22.86
N LEU A 82 21.47 -6.39 22.02
CA LEU A 82 21.08 -7.81 21.96
C LEU A 82 21.32 -8.54 23.27
N ARG A 83 22.46 -8.27 23.95
CA ARG A 83 22.74 -8.87 25.27
C ARG A 83 21.78 -8.37 26.34
N GLU A 84 21.42 -7.09 26.31
CA GLU A 84 20.45 -6.50 27.25
C GLU A 84 19.04 -7.04 27.04
N MET A 85 18.64 -7.32 25.79
CA MET A 85 17.34 -7.96 25.47
C MET A 85 17.26 -9.41 25.96
N GLY A 86 18.40 -10.10 26.04
CA GLY A 86 18.48 -11.52 26.45
C GLY A 86 17.89 -12.50 25.44
N PRO A 87 17.69 -13.77 25.84
CA PRO A 87 17.13 -14.79 24.96
C PRO A 87 15.64 -14.56 24.70
N MET A 88 15.17 -14.95 23.50
CA MET A 88 13.76 -14.87 23.12
C MET A 88 12.84 -15.54 24.16
N LYS A 89 11.87 -14.80 24.65
CA LYS A 89 10.83 -15.28 25.55
C LYS A 89 9.87 -16.22 24.83
N VAL A 90 9.14 -17.03 25.57
CA VAL A 90 8.14 -17.97 25.01
C VAL A 90 7.06 -17.21 24.22
N SER A 91 6.59 -16.07 24.73
CA SER A 91 5.61 -15.22 24.06
C SER A 91 6.11 -14.71 22.69
N GLU A 92 7.39 -14.35 22.58
CA GLU A 92 7.98 -13.89 21.33
C GLU A 92 8.10 -15.02 20.30
N LYS A 93 8.42 -16.24 20.75
CA LYS A 93 8.44 -17.43 19.89
C LYS A 93 7.04 -17.78 19.38
N ILE A 94 6.02 -17.69 20.24
CA ILE A 94 4.63 -17.91 19.86
C ILE A 94 4.20 -16.85 18.86
N MET A 95 4.50 -15.56 19.11
CA MET A 95 4.22 -14.47 18.18
C MET A 95 4.84 -14.73 16.81
N ALA A 96 6.12 -15.10 16.77
CA ALA A 96 6.82 -15.41 15.52
C ALA A 96 6.17 -16.61 14.79
N GLY A 97 5.81 -17.68 15.52
CA GLY A 97 5.13 -18.84 14.97
C GLY A 97 3.75 -18.50 14.38
N VAL A 98 2.93 -17.71 15.10
CA VAL A 98 1.62 -17.25 14.62
C VAL A 98 1.79 -16.34 13.40
N PHE A 99 2.79 -15.47 13.39
CA PHE A 99 3.06 -14.58 12.26
C PHE A 99 3.41 -15.38 10.99
N ILE A 100 4.31 -16.37 11.10
CA ILE A 100 4.66 -17.27 9.98
C ILE A 100 3.44 -18.03 9.49
N LEU A 101 2.65 -18.62 10.40
CA LEU A 101 1.42 -19.32 10.08
C LEU A 101 0.45 -18.43 9.31
N THR A 102 0.27 -17.18 9.76
CA THR A 102 -0.60 -16.19 9.11
C THR A 102 -0.17 -15.92 7.68
N ILE A 103 1.12 -15.71 7.44
CA ILE A 103 1.66 -15.49 6.09
C ILE A 103 1.40 -16.71 5.21
N VAL A 104 1.68 -17.91 5.69
CA VAL A 104 1.45 -19.16 4.94
C VAL A 104 -0.03 -19.31 4.59
N LEU A 105 -0.93 -19.08 5.53
CA LEU A 105 -2.37 -19.16 5.29
C LEU A 105 -2.85 -18.09 4.29
N TRP A 106 -2.31 -16.88 4.31
CA TRP A 106 -2.61 -15.86 3.30
C TRP A 106 -2.13 -16.26 1.90
N MET A 107 -0.95 -16.84 1.78
CA MET A 107 -0.44 -17.37 0.51
C MET A 107 -1.32 -18.49 -0.03
N MET A 108 -1.84 -19.35 0.86
CA MET A 108 -2.69 -20.49 0.52
C MET A 108 -4.19 -20.14 0.47
N SER A 109 -4.59 -18.91 0.73
CA SER A 109 -5.99 -18.49 0.88
C SER A 109 -6.87 -18.90 -0.31
N ASN A 110 -6.38 -18.75 -1.53
CA ASN A 110 -7.10 -19.18 -2.74
C ASN A 110 -7.28 -20.70 -2.83
N THR A 111 -6.26 -21.46 -2.50
CA THR A 111 -6.28 -22.94 -2.54
C THR A 111 -7.19 -23.52 -1.47
N LEU A 112 -7.21 -22.90 -0.30
CA LEU A 112 -8.03 -23.31 0.84
C LEU A 112 -9.45 -22.75 0.83
N GLY A 113 -9.74 -21.77 -0.05
CA GLY A 113 -11.03 -21.09 -0.12
C GLY A 113 -11.37 -20.25 1.11
N ILE A 114 -10.33 -19.76 1.84
CA ILE A 114 -10.50 -18.93 3.04
C ILE A 114 -10.18 -17.47 2.75
N GLU A 115 -10.97 -16.57 3.32
CA GLU A 115 -10.74 -15.12 3.15
C GLU A 115 -9.60 -14.63 4.04
N ALA A 116 -8.85 -13.62 3.56
CA ALA A 116 -7.74 -13.02 4.30
C ALA A 116 -8.14 -12.47 5.67
N SER A 117 -9.37 -11.96 5.80
CA SER A 117 -9.93 -11.48 7.06
C SER A 117 -10.08 -12.60 8.09
N PHE A 118 -10.53 -13.78 7.66
CA PHE A 118 -10.63 -14.94 8.55
C PHE A 118 -9.27 -15.34 9.11
N VAL A 119 -8.24 -15.35 8.27
CA VAL A 119 -6.86 -15.65 8.69
C VAL A 119 -6.37 -14.62 9.72
N ALA A 120 -6.67 -13.34 9.54
CA ALA A 120 -6.30 -12.30 10.49
C ALA A 120 -7.00 -12.48 11.85
N PHE A 121 -8.31 -12.78 11.86
CA PHE A 121 -9.02 -13.09 13.10
C PHE A 121 -8.53 -14.35 13.78
N LEU A 122 -8.18 -15.40 13.02
CA LEU A 122 -7.55 -16.60 13.54
C LEU A 122 -6.22 -16.29 14.24
N ALA A 123 -5.38 -15.45 13.61
CA ALA A 123 -4.10 -15.05 14.21
C ALA A 123 -4.30 -14.32 15.55
N ILE A 124 -5.20 -13.33 15.59
CA ILE A 124 -5.52 -12.61 16.83
C ILE A 124 -6.06 -13.59 17.89
N SER A 125 -6.95 -14.49 17.51
CA SER A 125 -7.51 -15.49 18.44
C SER A 125 -6.44 -16.39 19.03
N LEU A 126 -5.49 -16.85 18.22
CA LEU A 126 -4.36 -17.66 18.72
C LEU A 126 -3.49 -16.86 19.70
N LEU A 127 -3.19 -15.59 19.40
CA LEU A 127 -2.39 -14.75 20.30
C LEU A 127 -3.10 -14.51 21.65
N LEU A 128 -4.43 -14.37 21.64
CA LEU A 128 -5.23 -14.26 22.87
C LEU A 128 -5.25 -15.59 23.65
N ILE A 129 -5.46 -16.73 22.99
CA ILE A 129 -5.51 -18.05 23.60
C ILE A 129 -4.17 -18.40 24.27
N PHE A 130 -3.06 -18.09 23.61
CA PHE A 130 -1.72 -18.32 24.14
C PHE A 130 -1.25 -17.24 25.14
N GLY A 131 -2.09 -16.24 25.45
CA GLY A 131 -1.77 -15.18 26.40
C GLY A 131 -0.64 -14.23 25.96
N VAL A 132 -0.35 -14.18 24.66
CA VAL A 132 0.60 -13.20 24.07
C VAL A 132 -0.02 -11.81 24.02
N LEU A 133 -1.31 -11.75 23.71
CA LEU A 133 -2.14 -10.55 23.81
C LEU A 133 -3.23 -10.77 24.86
N THR A 134 -3.69 -9.67 25.43
CA THR A 134 -4.87 -9.65 26.31
C THR A 134 -6.05 -8.98 25.60
N THR A 135 -7.26 -9.27 26.06
CA THR A 135 -8.47 -8.57 25.57
C THR A 135 -8.34 -7.06 25.77
N LYS A 136 -7.64 -6.63 26.83
CA LYS A 136 -7.39 -5.20 27.09
C LYS A 136 -6.52 -4.59 25.99
N ASP A 137 -5.45 -5.28 25.57
CA ASP A 137 -4.58 -4.80 24.49
C ASP A 137 -5.39 -4.64 23.20
N LEU A 138 -6.23 -5.64 22.86
CA LEU A 138 -7.10 -5.57 21.69
C LEU A 138 -8.08 -4.40 21.76
N LEU A 139 -8.75 -4.21 22.88
CA LEU A 139 -9.77 -3.14 23.04
C LEU A 139 -9.14 -1.75 23.15
N SER A 140 -7.91 -1.64 23.62
CA SER A 140 -7.19 -0.37 23.73
C SER A 140 -6.64 0.16 22.39
N GLU A 141 -6.61 -0.67 21.34
CA GLU A 141 -6.20 -0.25 19.99
C GLU A 141 -7.29 0.60 19.30
N THR A 142 -7.54 1.78 19.86
CA THR A 142 -8.57 2.71 19.37
C THR A 142 -8.39 3.09 17.91
N GLY A 143 -7.15 3.14 17.42
CA GLY A 143 -6.84 3.36 16.01
C GLY A 143 -7.44 2.31 15.09
N ALA A 144 -7.29 1.03 15.44
CA ALA A 144 -7.83 -0.09 14.67
C ALA A 144 -9.37 -0.09 14.69
N TRP A 145 -9.99 0.17 15.84
CA TRP A 145 -11.45 0.26 15.95
C TRP A 145 -12.03 1.43 15.16
N ASN A 146 -11.38 2.60 15.18
CA ASN A 146 -11.79 3.74 14.35
C ASN A 146 -11.71 3.39 12.86
N VAL A 147 -10.62 2.77 12.41
CA VAL A 147 -10.50 2.32 11.01
C VAL A 147 -11.62 1.35 10.66
N LEU A 148 -11.90 0.35 11.51
CA LEU A 148 -12.97 -0.64 11.27
C LEU A 148 -14.33 0.04 11.07
N ILE A 149 -14.71 0.97 11.97
CA ILE A 149 -16.00 1.66 11.92
C ILE A 149 -16.10 2.52 10.66
N TRP A 150 -15.15 3.43 10.46
CA TRP A 150 -15.18 4.35 9.32
C TRP A 150 -15.08 3.60 7.98
N LEU A 151 -14.20 2.61 7.91
CA LEU A 151 -14.01 1.81 6.71
C LEU A 151 -15.28 1.05 6.33
N SER A 152 -15.93 0.41 7.29
CA SER A 152 -17.17 -0.34 7.02
C SER A 152 -18.26 0.56 6.45
N ILE A 153 -18.43 1.76 7.02
CA ILE A 153 -19.41 2.74 6.55
C ILE A 153 -19.05 3.23 5.14
N LEU A 154 -17.79 3.60 4.92
CA LEU A 154 -17.34 4.14 3.63
C LEU A 154 -17.41 3.10 2.50
N VAL A 155 -17.04 1.85 2.78
CA VAL A 155 -17.15 0.75 1.79
C VAL A 155 -18.60 0.45 1.46
N PHE A 156 -19.49 0.42 2.47
CA PHE A 156 -20.92 0.25 2.24
C PHE A 156 -21.48 1.38 1.35
N MET A 157 -21.22 2.66 1.71
CA MET A 157 -21.66 3.80 0.92
C MET A 157 -21.10 3.76 -0.52
N ALA A 158 -19.84 3.41 -0.70
CA ALA A 158 -19.23 3.29 -2.04
C ALA A 158 -19.88 2.17 -2.86
N GLY A 159 -20.23 1.06 -2.22
CA GLY A 159 -20.99 -0.02 -2.85
C GLY A 159 -22.35 0.45 -3.36
N GLU A 160 -23.14 1.08 -2.48
CA GLU A 160 -24.45 1.64 -2.82
C GLU A 160 -24.35 2.66 -3.98
N LEU A 161 -23.42 3.60 -3.91
CA LEU A 161 -23.18 4.59 -4.97
C LEU A 161 -22.81 3.94 -6.31
N SER A 162 -22.05 2.83 -6.25
CA SER A 162 -21.73 2.04 -7.45
C SER A 162 -22.97 1.39 -8.05
N GLU A 163 -23.82 0.79 -7.23
CA GLU A 163 -25.10 0.15 -7.67
C GLU A 163 -26.09 1.19 -8.21
N MET A 164 -26.16 2.37 -7.60
CA MET A 164 -26.94 3.51 -8.07
C MET A 164 -26.44 4.08 -9.41
N GLY A 165 -25.28 3.64 -9.91
CA GLY A 165 -24.73 4.02 -11.20
C GLY A 165 -23.89 5.29 -11.20
N LEU A 166 -23.56 5.86 -10.03
CA LEU A 166 -22.72 7.05 -9.92
C LEU A 166 -21.36 6.86 -10.60
N ILE A 167 -20.73 5.71 -10.37
CA ILE A 167 -19.44 5.39 -10.98
C ILE A 167 -19.55 5.35 -12.51
N LYS A 168 -20.61 4.74 -13.05
CA LYS A 168 -20.85 4.70 -14.50
C LYS A 168 -21.08 6.10 -15.08
N TRP A 169 -21.84 6.93 -14.38
CA TRP A 169 -22.13 8.30 -14.80
C TRP A 169 -20.84 9.14 -14.80
N LEU A 170 -20.07 9.10 -13.72
CA LEU A 170 -18.82 9.84 -13.58
C LEU A 170 -17.77 9.38 -14.61
N SER A 171 -17.65 8.05 -14.81
CA SER A 171 -16.75 7.47 -15.81
C SER A 171 -17.10 7.94 -17.22
N LYS A 172 -18.39 7.96 -17.59
CA LYS A 172 -18.84 8.46 -18.90
C LYS A 172 -18.55 9.97 -19.07
N SER A 173 -18.77 10.75 -18.00
CA SER A 173 -18.53 12.21 -18.04
C SER A 173 -17.05 12.54 -18.24
N ILE A 174 -16.16 11.83 -17.57
CA ILE A 174 -14.71 12.01 -17.73
C ILE A 174 -14.23 11.43 -19.07
N ALA A 175 -14.72 10.26 -19.48
CA ALA A 175 -14.37 9.64 -20.75
C ALA A 175 -14.75 10.48 -21.96
N SER A 176 -15.79 11.34 -21.85
CA SER A 176 -16.15 12.27 -22.93
C SER A 176 -15.03 13.24 -23.29
N GLY A 177 -14.19 13.64 -22.32
CA GLY A 177 -13.01 14.48 -22.55
C GLY A 177 -11.78 13.75 -23.07
N LEU A 178 -11.80 12.40 -23.08
CA LEU A 178 -10.67 11.56 -23.47
C LEU A 178 -10.93 10.78 -24.78
N HIS A 179 -11.96 11.18 -25.52
CA HIS A 179 -12.33 10.53 -26.79
C HIS A 179 -11.18 10.50 -27.78
N GLY A 180 -10.96 9.34 -28.39
CA GLY A 180 -9.93 9.14 -29.42
C GLY A 180 -8.52 8.83 -28.87
N MET A 181 -8.32 8.85 -27.57
CA MET A 181 -7.04 8.46 -26.98
C MET A 181 -6.96 6.95 -26.81
N ASN A 182 -5.75 6.40 -27.03
CA ASN A 182 -5.47 4.99 -26.69
C ASN A 182 -5.60 4.78 -25.18
N TRP A 183 -6.17 3.65 -24.78
CA TRP A 183 -6.37 3.28 -23.37
C TRP A 183 -5.07 3.31 -22.54
N VAL A 184 -3.91 3.02 -23.14
CA VAL A 184 -2.60 3.09 -22.48
C VAL A 184 -2.30 4.53 -22.06
N ALA A 185 -2.52 5.49 -22.96
CA ALA A 185 -2.33 6.91 -22.64
C ALA A 185 -3.33 7.40 -21.59
N VAL A 186 -4.59 6.97 -21.69
CA VAL A 186 -5.62 7.29 -20.69
C VAL A 186 -5.22 6.76 -19.32
N LEU A 187 -4.83 5.50 -19.22
CA LEU A 187 -4.42 4.90 -17.95
C LEU A 187 -3.17 5.59 -17.36
N ALA A 188 -2.20 5.95 -18.20
CA ALA A 188 -1.01 6.68 -17.76
C ALA A 188 -1.38 8.08 -17.21
N ILE A 189 -2.21 8.83 -17.91
CA ILE A 189 -2.70 10.15 -17.46
C ILE A 189 -3.47 10.01 -16.13
N LEU A 190 -4.36 9.02 -16.04
CA LEU A 190 -5.12 8.76 -14.83
C LEU A 190 -4.22 8.42 -13.65
N MET A 191 -3.18 7.61 -13.83
CA MET A 191 -2.22 7.29 -12.78
C MET A 191 -1.45 8.53 -12.31
N VAL A 192 -1.02 9.40 -13.23
CA VAL A 192 -0.31 10.64 -12.89
C VAL A 192 -1.23 11.57 -12.09
N ILE A 193 -2.46 11.79 -12.58
CA ILE A 193 -3.44 12.63 -11.88
C ILE A 193 -3.77 12.04 -10.51
N TYR A 194 -4.03 10.74 -10.45
CA TYR A 194 -4.34 10.03 -9.21
C TYR A 194 -3.20 10.17 -8.20
N PHE A 195 -1.96 9.96 -8.62
CA PHE A 195 -0.79 10.07 -7.76
C PHE A 195 -0.64 11.48 -7.17
N TYR A 196 -0.66 12.51 -8.02
CA TYR A 196 -0.44 13.88 -7.58
C TYR A 196 -1.67 14.51 -6.91
N ALA A 197 -2.89 14.03 -7.18
CA ALA A 197 -4.07 14.44 -6.43
C ALA A 197 -3.94 14.19 -4.93
N HIS A 198 -3.04 13.29 -4.51
CA HIS A 198 -2.81 13.01 -3.09
C HIS A 198 -2.27 14.21 -2.30
N TYR A 199 -1.65 15.18 -2.94
CA TYR A 199 -1.30 16.47 -2.30
C TYR A 199 -2.52 17.21 -1.71
N LEU A 200 -3.72 16.91 -2.19
CA LEU A 200 -4.97 17.49 -1.71
C LEU A 200 -5.63 16.68 -0.58
N PHE A 201 -5.09 15.53 -0.25
CA PHE A 201 -5.65 14.62 0.75
C PHE A 201 -4.69 14.44 1.94
N ALA A 202 -5.21 14.62 3.15
CA ALA A 202 -4.47 14.35 4.39
C ALA A 202 -4.51 12.87 4.81
N SER A 203 -5.17 12.00 4.04
CA SER A 203 -5.33 10.57 4.35
C SER A 203 -5.36 9.74 3.08
N ALA A 204 -4.49 8.74 3.01
CA ALA A 204 -4.48 7.78 1.91
C ALA A 204 -5.80 6.99 1.82
N THR A 205 -6.42 6.66 2.96
CA THR A 205 -7.73 5.98 2.97
C THR A 205 -8.83 6.86 2.37
N ALA A 206 -8.89 8.14 2.72
CA ALA A 206 -9.87 9.08 2.16
C ALA A 206 -9.69 9.24 0.64
N HIS A 207 -8.44 9.37 0.18
CA HIS A 207 -8.13 9.46 -1.25
C HIS A 207 -8.61 8.21 -2.00
N VAL A 208 -8.23 7.02 -1.52
CA VAL A 208 -8.63 5.73 -2.14
C VAL A 208 -10.14 5.61 -2.19
N THR A 209 -10.83 5.89 -1.09
CA THR A 209 -12.30 5.78 -1.03
C THR A 209 -12.98 6.72 -2.02
N ALA A 210 -12.44 7.93 -2.20
CA ALA A 210 -13.03 8.93 -3.10
C ALA A 210 -12.74 8.65 -4.58
N LEU A 211 -11.51 8.27 -4.93
CA LEU A 211 -11.04 8.33 -6.31
C LEU A 211 -10.77 6.96 -6.96
N TYR A 212 -10.50 5.91 -6.19
CA TYR A 212 -10.07 4.63 -6.78
C TYR A 212 -11.10 4.04 -7.75
N ALA A 213 -12.33 3.82 -7.31
CA ALA A 213 -13.35 3.21 -8.14
C ALA A 213 -13.73 4.05 -9.37
N PRO A 214 -13.93 5.39 -9.28
CA PRO A 214 -14.12 6.24 -10.44
C PRO A 214 -12.96 6.16 -11.44
N PHE A 215 -11.71 6.20 -11.00
CA PHE A 215 -10.55 6.16 -11.88
C PHE A 215 -10.39 4.82 -12.58
N VAL A 216 -10.59 3.70 -11.86
CA VAL A 216 -10.65 2.35 -12.48
C VAL A 216 -11.79 2.28 -13.50
N GLY A 217 -12.97 2.81 -13.18
CA GLY A 217 -14.11 2.84 -14.09
C GLY A 217 -13.83 3.60 -15.39
N VAL A 218 -13.16 4.77 -15.30
CA VAL A 218 -12.74 5.55 -16.49
C VAL A 218 -11.74 4.75 -17.33
N ALA A 219 -10.72 4.14 -16.70
CA ALA A 219 -9.72 3.35 -17.41
C ALA A 219 -10.36 2.17 -18.18
N ILE A 220 -11.28 1.44 -17.54
CA ILE A 220 -12.01 0.34 -18.16
C ILE A 220 -12.90 0.84 -19.30
N SER A 221 -13.56 1.98 -19.12
CA SER A 221 -14.42 2.58 -20.17
C SER A 221 -13.62 3.04 -21.38
N ALA A 222 -12.33 3.37 -21.20
CA ALA A 222 -11.38 3.68 -22.27
C ALA A 222 -10.81 2.42 -22.96
N GLY A 223 -11.15 1.22 -22.49
CA GLY A 223 -10.72 -0.06 -23.05
C GLY A 223 -9.52 -0.71 -22.34
N ALA A 224 -9.09 -0.19 -21.18
CA ALA A 224 -8.03 -0.82 -20.41
C ALA A 224 -8.50 -2.17 -19.83
N PRO A 225 -7.63 -3.21 -19.80
CA PRO A 225 -7.93 -4.46 -19.12
C PRO A 225 -8.25 -4.20 -17.63
N ALA A 226 -9.39 -4.73 -17.17
CA ALA A 226 -9.91 -4.41 -15.83
C ALA A 226 -8.93 -4.72 -14.70
N MET A 227 -8.29 -5.90 -14.74
CA MET A 227 -7.30 -6.30 -13.73
C MET A 227 -6.07 -5.40 -13.76
N LEU A 228 -5.57 -5.06 -14.95
CA LEU A 228 -4.43 -4.16 -15.09
C LEU A 228 -4.72 -2.78 -14.51
N ALA A 229 -5.85 -2.16 -14.89
CA ALA A 229 -6.25 -0.84 -14.40
C ALA A 229 -6.43 -0.85 -12.87
N ALA A 230 -7.11 -1.88 -12.34
CA ALA A 230 -7.30 -2.02 -10.90
C ALA A 230 -5.98 -2.15 -10.14
N MET A 231 -5.08 -3.01 -10.59
CA MET A 231 -3.80 -3.25 -9.91
C MET A 231 -2.85 -2.06 -10.00
N LEU A 232 -2.73 -1.40 -11.15
CA LEU A 232 -1.84 -0.24 -11.29
C LEU A 232 -2.31 0.93 -10.41
N LEU A 233 -3.61 1.21 -10.36
CA LEU A 233 -4.16 2.22 -9.46
C LEU A 233 -4.07 1.79 -7.98
N ALA A 234 -4.14 0.49 -7.70
CA ALA A 234 -3.90 -0.04 -6.36
C ALA A 234 -2.46 0.21 -5.90
N PHE A 235 -1.47 -0.09 -6.72
CA PHE A 235 -0.08 0.22 -6.40
C PHE A 235 0.17 1.72 -6.29
N CYS A 236 -0.44 2.50 -7.19
CA CYS A 236 -0.39 3.96 -7.12
C CYS A 236 -0.91 4.49 -5.77
N SER A 237 -1.94 3.87 -5.22
CA SER A 237 -2.52 4.22 -3.91
C SER A 237 -1.57 4.02 -2.73
N ALA A 238 -0.65 3.07 -2.82
CA ALA A 238 0.38 2.89 -1.80
C ALA A 238 1.53 3.87 -1.99
N ILE A 239 2.05 4.00 -3.23
CA ILE A 239 3.23 4.84 -3.50
C ILE A 239 2.95 6.34 -3.43
N MET A 240 1.71 6.79 -3.67
CA MET A 240 1.33 8.20 -3.50
C MET A 240 1.52 8.70 -2.08
N ALA A 241 1.50 7.80 -1.08
CA ALA A 241 1.76 8.14 0.31
C ALA A 241 3.20 8.64 0.57
N SER A 242 4.10 8.55 -0.43
CA SER A 242 5.43 9.17 -0.37
C SER A 242 5.43 10.69 -0.59
N THR A 243 4.35 11.28 -1.11
CA THR A 243 4.33 12.66 -1.62
C THR A 243 4.50 13.71 -0.54
N THR A 244 3.85 13.54 0.61
CA THR A 244 3.83 14.56 1.67
C THR A 244 4.17 13.98 3.04
N HIS A 245 4.59 14.86 3.95
CA HIS A 245 4.87 14.50 5.34
C HIS A 245 3.61 14.22 6.18
N TYR A 246 2.42 14.45 5.64
CA TYR A 246 1.12 14.17 6.26
C TYR A 246 0.32 13.08 5.53
N ALA A 247 0.90 12.44 4.53
CA ALA A 247 0.20 11.48 3.67
C ALA A 247 -0.30 10.23 4.41
N ASN A 248 0.44 9.80 5.42
CA ASN A 248 0.09 8.65 6.26
C ASN A 248 0.73 8.77 7.66
N GLY A 249 0.39 7.85 8.57
CA GLY A 249 0.93 7.83 9.93
C GLY A 249 2.46 7.77 9.99
N PRO A 250 3.13 6.81 9.32
CA PRO A 250 4.59 6.75 9.25
C PRO A 250 5.25 8.04 8.74
N ALA A 251 4.68 8.69 7.71
CA ALA A 251 5.18 9.96 7.20
C ALA A 251 5.21 11.03 8.29
N SER A 252 4.11 11.20 9.01
CA SER A 252 3.98 12.20 10.07
C SER A 252 4.97 11.96 11.21
N ILE A 253 5.15 10.70 11.63
CA ILE A 253 6.09 10.32 12.71
C ILE A 253 7.54 10.62 12.28
N LEU A 254 7.93 10.16 11.10
CA LEU A 254 9.29 10.32 10.61
C LEU A 254 9.62 11.79 10.26
N ALA A 255 8.65 12.54 9.77
CA ALA A 255 8.82 13.97 9.51
C ALA A 255 8.97 14.78 10.81
N SER A 256 8.21 14.42 11.85
CA SER A 256 8.30 15.09 13.16
C SER A 256 9.63 14.88 13.88
N SER A 257 10.41 13.87 13.47
CA SER A 257 11.76 13.64 14.00
C SER A 257 12.76 14.78 13.70
N GLY A 258 12.44 15.68 12.77
CA GLY A 258 13.23 16.86 12.44
C GLY A 258 14.50 16.61 11.61
N TYR A 259 14.80 15.37 11.25
CA TYR A 259 16.01 15.04 10.47
C TYR A 259 15.95 15.52 9.02
N VAL A 260 14.76 15.74 8.47
CA VAL A 260 14.58 16.21 7.08
C VAL A 260 13.68 17.43 7.07
N LYS A 261 14.16 18.53 6.50
CA LYS A 261 13.39 19.76 6.36
C LYS A 261 12.20 19.54 5.42
N GLN A 262 11.06 20.17 5.70
CA GLN A 262 9.83 20.02 4.91
C GLN A 262 10.02 20.28 3.41
N GLY A 263 10.75 21.35 3.04
CA GLY A 263 11.02 21.66 1.64
C GLY A 263 11.84 20.60 0.92
N GLU A 264 12.84 20.01 1.61
CA GLU A 264 13.63 18.89 1.08
C GLU A 264 12.76 17.62 0.97
N TRP A 265 11.89 17.38 1.95
CA TRP A 265 10.93 16.28 1.88
C TRP A 265 10.09 16.34 0.59
N TRP A 266 9.48 17.48 0.33
CA TRP A 266 8.64 17.68 -0.85
C TRP A 266 9.40 17.57 -2.16
N ARG A 267 10.59 18.18 -2.24
CA ARG A 267 11.45 18.10 -3.42
C ARG A 267 11.86 16.66 -3.74
N MET A 268 12.30 15.91 -2.74
CA MET A 268 12.72 14.51 -2.89
C MET A 268 11.52 13.63 -3.23
N SER A 269 10.39 13.82 -2.56
CA SER A 269 9.15 13.09 -2.83
C SER A 269 8.65 13.30 -4.24
N PHE A 270 8.77 14.51 -4.80
CA PHE A 270 8.41 14.77 -6.19
C PHE A 270 9.27 13.96 -7.17
N VAL A 271 10.60 13.95 -6.98
CA VAL A 271 11.51 13.20 -7.86
C VAL A 271 11.30 11.69 -7.71
N LEU A 272 11.16 11.19 -6.48
CA LEU A 272 10.87 9.77 -6.24
C LEU A 272 9.49 9.38 -6.78
N GLY A 273 8.51 10.28 -6.72
CA GLY A 273 7.19 10.10 -7.33
C GLY A 273 7.26 9.86 -8.83
N LEU A 274 8.10 10.61 -9.54
CA LEU A 274 8.37 10.37 -10.97
C LEU A 274 9.00 8.99 -11.20
N LEU A 275 9.98 8.62 -10.39
CA LEU A 275 10.60 7.28 -10.48
C LEU A 275 9.58 6.16 -10.23
N TYR A 276 8.74 6.30 -9.21
CA TYR A 276 7.67 5.35 -8.93
C TYR A 276 6.71 5.23 -10.11
N LEU A 277 6.24 6.35 -10.63
CA LEU A 277 5.33 6.37 -11.78
C LEU A 277 5.95 5.71 -13.02
N VAL A 278 7.23 6.00 -13.31
CA VAL A 278 7.92 5.37 -14.43
C VAL A 278 7.97 3.85 -14.25
N VAL A 279 8.36 3.35 -13.09
CA VAL A 279 8.46 1.89 -12.84
C VAL A 279 7.08 1.24 -12.90
N PHE A 280 6.06 1.83 -12.29
CA PHE A 280 4.71 1.26 -12.28
C PHE A 280 3.96 1.44 -13.60
N LEU A 281 4.34 2.39 -14.45
CA LEU A 281 3.77 2.53 -15.80
C LEU A 281 4.49 1.68 -16.85
N THR A 282 5.71 1.21 -16.59
CA THR A 282 6.50 0.44 -17.55
C THR A 282 6.73 -0.99 -17.10
N VAL A 283 7.41 -1.18 -15.97
CA VAL A 283 7.82 -2.51 -15.49
C VAL A 283 6.63 -3.32 -14.99
N ALA A 284 5.71 -2.70 -14.23
CA ALA A 284 4.58 -3.44 -13.68
C ALA A 284 3.63 -4.00 -14.75
N PRO A 285 3.18 -3.24 -15.78
CA PRO A 285 2.36 -3.80 -16.84
C PRO A 285 3.05 -4.92 -17.62
N LEU A 286 4.35 -4.75 -17.93
CA LEU A 286 5.13 -5.77 -18.63
C LEU A 286 5.24 -7.05 -17.79
N TRP A 287 5.52 -6.92 -16.49
CA TRP A 287 5.58 -8.04 -15.58
C TRP A 287 4.22 -8.74 -15.44
N MET A 288 3.15 -7.98 -15.23
CA MET A 288 1.80 -8.52 -15.14
C MET A 288 1.40 -9.27 -16.41
N LYS A 289 1.86 -8.82 -17.59
CA LYS A 289 1.65 -9.53 -18.85
C LYS A 289 2.42 -10.86 -18.90
N VAL A 290 3.68 -10.88 -18.45
CA VAL A 290 4.50 -12.09 -18.38
C VAL A 290 3.86 -13.17 -17.51
N ILE A 291 3.25 -12.78 -16.38
CA ILE A 291 2.57 -13.72 -15.48
C ILE A 291 1.11 -14.02 -15.89
N GLY A 292 0.66 -13.57 -17.04
CA GLY A 292 -0.67 -13.86 -17.59
C GLY A 292 -1.83 -13.20 -16.84
N MET A 293 -1.60 -12.03 -16.24
CA MET A 293 -2.62 -11.33 -15.44
C MET A 293 -3.53 -10.43 -16.30
N TRP A 294 -3.09 -10.13 -17.53
CA TRP A 294 -3.85 -9.36 -18.53
C TRP A 294 -3.38 -9.64 -19.94
#